data_9cdae5b71895ef6699605874eea186c1
#
_entry.id   9cdae5b71895ef6699605874eea186c1
#
_cell.length_a   1.000
_cell.length_b   1.000
_cell.length_c   1.000
_cell.angle_alpha   90.00
_cell.angle_beta   90.00
_cell.angle_gamma   90.00
#
_symmetry.space_group_name_H-M   'P 1'
#
loop_
_entity.id
_entity.type
_entity.pdbx_description
1 polymer ?
#
loop_
_entity_poly.entity_id
_entity_poly.type
_entity_poly.pdbx_seq_one_letter_code
_entity_poly.pdbx_strand_id
1 'polypeptide(L)'
;MEPNVMAEQHGNTSVPGLRNTDQPPGPTSLSLSWSEEDIENRIGLFKAGRYTSPNKLLGFVAAVLLTGVFFAVVVYLYSAFASNPLVERFSLAFIRTKNLSTTIPAVLLFFWAMSLLYIKGQKTHFQARALDLAALPQQPDFVLNESSAKVVLERIHSLVDHPRHFLLLNRIERALSNLHNIGGISEVSTILKDQAENDENQVASSYMLVNGMVWSVPVLGFIGTVQGLGSGIAAFGKTLEVSGGDLDKIKQGLLGVTNGLATGFETTLVALVCALFIQLYIHYLQQKEMEFSTTFRNTPQWLLLTPPDVNSLQK
;
A
#
# COMPACT_ATOMS: atom_id res chain seq x y z
N MET A 1 -44.96 -72.48 23.11
CA MET A 1 -44.16 -72.37 24.34
C MET A 1 -42.95 -71.55 24.05
N GLU A 2 -43.09 -70.26 24.23
CA GLU A 2 -41.97 -69.29 24.21
C GLU A 2 -41.54 -69.02 25.63
N PRO A 3 -40.26 -68.70 25.85
CA PRO A 3 -39.89 -67.85 26.96
C PRO A 3 -39.29 -66.54 26.51
N ASN A 4 -39.89 -65.55 27.00
CA ASN A 4 -39.58 -64.16 27.15
C ASN A 4 -38.14 -63.88 27.59
N VAL A 5 -37.38 -63.03 26.88
CA VAL A 5 -36.09 -62.52 27.28
C VAL A 5 -36.23 -61.01 27.54
N MET A 6 -36.05 -60.63 28.81
CA MET A 6 -36.00 -59.28 29.32
C MET A 6 -34.87 -58.47 28.69
N ALA A 7 -35.20 -57.29 28.21
CA ALA A 7 -34.24 -56.25 27.80
C ALA A 7 -33.74 -55.53 29.04
N GLU A 8 -32.44 -55.63 29.32
CA GLU A 8 -31.73 -54.77 30.27
C GLU A 8 -31.54 -53.35 29.69
N GLN A 9 -32.14 -52.40 30.35
CA GLN A 9 -31.87 -50.98 30.13
C GLN A 9 -30.53 -50.63 30.79
N HIS A 10 -29.47 -50.39 29.97
CA HIS A 10 -28.28 -49.68 30.42
C HIS A 10 -28.52 -48.20 30.42
N GLY A 11 -28.67 -47.62 31.62
CA GLY A 11 -28.72 -46.22 31.87
C GLY A 11 -27.42 -45.51 31.46
N ASN A 12 -27.55 -44.64 30.50
CA ASN A 12 -26.46 -43.75 30.03
C ASN A 12 -26.39 -42.54 30.97
N THR A 13 -25.57 -42.61 32.00
CA THR A 13 -25.20 -41.47 32.84
C THR A 13 -24.11 -40.66 32.14
N SER A 14 -24.56 -39.64 31.39
CA SER A 14 -23.66 -38.63 30.84
C SER A 14 -23.07 -37.76 31.97
N VAL A 15 -21.81 -37.91 32.23
CA VAL A 15 -21.01 -37.02 33.09
C VAL A 15 -20.75 -35.72 32.32
N PRO A 16 -21.20 -34.53 32.80
CA PRO A 16 -20.89 -33.26 32.13
C PRO A 16 -19.47 -32.82 32.55
N GLY A 17 -18.53 -32.78 31.61
CA GLY A 17 -17.30 -32.08 31.88
C GLY A 17 -15.98 -32.56 31.30
N LEU A 18 -15.97 -33.40 30.27
CA LEU A 18 -14.74 -33.67 29.53
C LEU A 18 -14.95 -33.30 28.05
N ARG A 19 -14.60 -32.05 27.70
CA ARG A 19 -14.38 -31.68 26.31
C ARG A 19 -13.16 -32.48 25.85
N ASN A 20 -13.35 -33.43 24.94
CA ASN A 20 -12.26 -34.08 24.21
C ASN A 20 -11.56 -32.99 23.38
N THR A 21 -10.37 -32.58 23.86
CA THR A 21 -9.48 -31.62 23.18
C THR A 21 -8.64 -32.28 22.09
N ASP A 22 -8.83 -33.56 21.80
CA ASP A 22 -8.03 -34.34 20.84
C ASP A 22 -8.71 -34.59 19.48
N GLN A 23 -9.82 -33.90 19.20
CA GLN A 23 -10.33 -33.92 17.83
C GLN A 23 -9.54 -32.89 17.02
N PRO A 24 -8.82 -33.31 15.94
CA PRO A 24 -8.24 -32.35 15.01
C PRO A 24 -9.37 -31.46 14.50
N PRO A 25 -9.17 -30.12 14.43
CA PRO A 25 -10.19 -29.23 13.92
C PRO A 25 -10.59 -29.74 12.53
N GLY A 26 -11.89 -29.91 12.32
CA GLY A 26 -12.47 -30.30 11.04
C GLY A 26 -12.03 -29.31 9.94
N PRO A 27 -12.25 -29.58 8.64
CA PRO A 27 -11.75 -28.79 7.54
C PRO A 27 -12.15 -27.33 7.75
N THR A 28 -11.22 -26.55 8.30
CA THR A 28 -11.35 -25.13 8.53
C THR A 28 -11.43 -24.47 7.16
N SER A 29 -12.55 -23.81 6.87
CA SER A 29 -12.63 -22.84 5.79
C SER A 29 -11.38 -21.98 5.82
N LEU A 30 -10.71 -21.83 4.66
CA LEU A 30 -9.57 -20.94 4.49
C LEU A 30 -9.86 -19.65 5.25
N SER A 31 -9.02 -19.32 6.22
CA SER A 31 -9.25 -18.14 7.07
C SER A 31 -8.88 -16.85 6.34
N LEU A 32 -8.04 -16.94 5.30
CA LEU A 32 -7.63 -15.83 4.46
C LEU A 32 -7.33 -16.32 3.02
N SER A 33 -8.05 -15.77 2.04
CA SER A 33 -7.84 -16.09 0.62
C SER A 33 -7.21 -14.90 -0.09
N TRP A 34 -5.97 -15.08 -0.60
CA TRP A 34 -5.31 -14.07 -1.41
C TRP A 34 -6.00 -13.87 -2.76
N SER A 35 -6.53 -14.95 -3.34
CA SER A 35 -7.19 -14.90 -4.65
C SER A 35 -8.49 -14.08 -4.63
N GLU A 36 -9.21 -14.05 -3.52
CA GLU A 36 -10.51 -13.38 -3.38
C GLU A 36 -10.40 -11.99 -2.75
N GLU A 37 -9.45 -11.79 -1.83
CA GLU A 37 -9.37 -10.59 -1.01
C GLU A 37 -8.38 -9.55 -1.52
N ASP A 38 -7.36 -9.93 -2.35
CA ASP A 38 -6.45 -8.95 -2.93
C ASP A 38 -7.21 -8.07 -3.94
N ILE A 39 -7.17 -6.74 -3.71
CA ILE A 39 -7.90 -5.76 -4.50
C ILE A 39 -7.52 -5.78 -6.00
N GLU A 40 -6.25 -6.07 -6.32
CA GLU A 40 -5.80 -6.14 -7.72
C GLU A 40 -6.28 -7.42 -8.40
N ASN A 41 -6.29 -8.52 -7.66
CA ASN A 41 -6.76 -9.80 -8.17
C ASN A 41 -8.27 -9.80 -8.37
N ARG A 42 -9.00 -9.11 -7.50
CA ARG A 42 -10.45 -8.91 -7.59
C ARG A 42 -10.87 -8.12 -8.82
N ILE A 43 -10.05 -7.15 -9.28
CA ILE A 43 -10.31 -6.39 -10.51
C ILE A 43 -10.03 -7.24 -11.76
N GLY A 44 -9.12 -8.24 -11.68
CA GLY A 44 -8.88 -9.26 -12.69
C GLY A 44 -8.28 -8.78 -14.02
N LEU A 45 -8.10 -7.46 -14.23
CA LEU A 45 -7.59 -6.91 -15.49
C LEU A 45 -6.07 -7.05 -15.65
N PHE A 46 -5.34 -7.06 -14.54
CA PHE A 46 -3.87 -7.03 -14.55
C PHE A 46 -3.32 -8.00 -13.51
N LYS A 47 -2.11 -8.53 -13.78
CA LYS A 47 -1.41 -9.40 -12.84
C LYS A 47 -1.10 -8.63 -11.56
N ALA A 48 -1.57 -9.14 -10.42
CA ALA A 48 -1.35 -8.52 -9.12
C ALA A 48 0.15 -8.38 -8.80
N GLY A 49 0.50 -7.27 -8.15
CA GLY A 49 1.86 -7.02 -7.66
C GLY A 49 2.20 -7.94 -6.48
N ARG A 50 3.49 -8.22 -6.29
CA ARG A 50 3.98 -9.05 -5.18
C ARG A 50 3.85 -8.31 -3.85
N TYR A 51 3.44 -9.01 -2.80
CA TYR A 51 3.34 -8.53 -1.42
C TYR A 51 2.56 -7.20 -1.33
N THR A 52 3.20 -6.13 -0.83
CA THR A 52 2.64 -4.79 -0.71
C THR A 52 2.86 -3.90 -1.94
N SER A 53 3.60 -4.37 -2.95
CA SER A 53 3.91 -3.58 -4.15
C SER A 53 2.68 -3.49 -5.06
N PRO A 54 2.19 -2.27 -5.38
CA PRO A 54 1.05 -2.09 -6.28
C PRO A 54 1.43 -2.29 -7.75
N ASN A 55 0.46 -2.71 -8.56
CA ASN A 55 0.62 -2.73 -10.01
C ASN A 55 0.60 -1.29 -10.55
N LYS A 56 1.74 -0.89 -11.16
CA LYS A 56 1.93 0.48 -11.67
C LYS A 56 0.94 0.84 -12.76
N LEU A 57 0.61 -0.13 -13.62
CA LEU A 57 -0.29 0.08 -14.75
C LEU A 57 -1.74 0.27 -14.29
N LEU A 58 -2.22 -0.54 -13.34
CA LEU A 58 -3.54 -0.38 -12.74
C LEU A 58 -3.68 0.98 -12.07
N GLY A 59 -2.66 1.39 -11.29
CA GLY A 59 -2.61 2.72 -10.68
C GLY A 59 -2.65 3.85 -11.71
N PHE A 60 -1.97 3.69 -12.85
CA PHE A 60 -1.99 4.68 -13.92
C PHE A 60 -3.37 4.80 -14.60
N VAL A 61 -4.01 3.68 -14.92
CA VAL A 61 -5.37 3.69 -15.49
C VAL A 61 -6.37 4.35 -14.54
N ALA A 62 -6.31 4.00 -13.25
CA ALA A 62 -7.13 4.65 -12.23
C ALA A 62 -6.86 6.16 -12.15
N ALA A 63 -5.60 6.58 -12.24
CA ALA A 63 -5.22 8.00 -12.23
C ALA A 63 -5.78 8.77 -13.44
N VAL A 64 -5.74 8.19 -14.64
CA VAL A 64 -6.31 8.80 -15.85
C VAL A 64 -7.82 9.03 -15.67
N LEU A 65 -8.54 8.02 -15.18
CA LEU A 65 -9.98 8.12 -14.92
C LEU A 65 -10.28 9.18 -13.84
N LEU A 66 -9.55 9.17 -12.73
CA LEU A 66 -9.72 10.15 -11.65
C LEU A 66 -9.40 11.57 -12.12
N THR A 67 -8.36 11.75 -12.93
CA THR A 67 -8.02 13.03 -13.53
C THR A 67 -9.14 13.53 -14.44
N GLY A 68 -9.68 12.66 -15.29
CA GLY A 68 -10.82 12.99 -16.16
C GLY A 68 -12.06 13.43 -15.36
N VAL A 69 -12.41 12.67 -14.32
CA VAL A 69 -13.53 13.01 -13.41
C VAL A 69 -13.26 14.34 -12.69
N PHE A 70 -12.04 14.54 -12.19
CA PHE A 70 -11.66 15.78 -11.51
C PHE A 70 -11.86 17.00 -12.41
N PHE A 71 -11.33 16.97 -13.65
CA PHE A 71 -11.51 18.09 -14.57
C PHE A 71 -12.97 18.27 -15.00
N ALA A 72 -13.74 17.19 -15.17
CA ALA A 72 -15.18 17.29 -15.45
C ALA A 72 -15.93 17.97 -14.29
N VAL A 73 -15.60 17.64 -13.04
CA VAL A 73 -16.18 18.28 -11.85
C VAL A 73 -15.77 19.75 -11.77
N VAL A 74 -14.50 20.09 -12.03
CA VAL A 74 -14.02 21.49 -11.99
C VAL A 74 -14.72 22.34 -13.06
N VAL A 75 -14.90 21.80 -14.29
CA VAL A 75 -15.65 22.47 -15.35
C VAL A 75 -17.12 22.65 -14.99
N TYR A 76 -17.74 21.63 -14.39
CA TYR A 76 -19.12 21.70 -13.91
C TYR A 76 -19.29 22.78 -12.82
N LEU A 77 -18.39 22.79 -11.82
CA LEU A 77 -18.42 23.80 -10.75
C LEU A 77 -18.27 25.21 -11.31
N TYR A 78 -17.37 25.41 -12.28
CA TYR A 78 -17.19 26.68 -12.96
C TYR A 78 -18.47 27.15 -13.68
N SER A 79 -19.17 26.23 -14.37
CA SER A 79 -20.39 26.55 -15.12
C SER A 79 -21.60 26.78 -14.20
N ALA A 80 -21.73 26.02 -13.12
CA ALA A 80 -22.89 26.07 -12.23
C ALA A 80 -22.82 27.17 -11.17
N PHE A 81 -21.59 27.54 -10.72
CA PHE A 81 -21.37 28.43 -9.58
C PHE A 81 -20.45 29.61 -9.92
N ALA A 82 -20.43 30.06 -11.17
CA ALA A 82 -19.59 31.20 -11.62
C ALA A 82 -19.85 32.53 -10.89
N SER A 83 -21.00 32.69 -10.25
CA SER A 83 -21.33 33.85 -9.42
C SER A 83 -20.61 33.89 -8.06
N ASN A 84 -20.04 32.77 -7.61
CA ASN A 84 -19.29 32.72 -6.36
C ASN A 84 -17.79 32.96 -6.63
N PRO A 85 -17.21 34.07 -6.11
CA PRO A 85 -15.84 34.44 -6.42
C PRO A 85 -14.78 33.41 -5.93
N LEU A 86 -15.07 32.61 -4.91
CA LEU A 86 -14.17 31.56 -4.43
C LEU A 86 -14.15 30.39 -5.39
N VAL A 87 -15.32 29.94 -5.86
CA VAL A 87 -15.44 28.81 -6.80
C VAL A 87 -14.85 29.20 -8.16
N GLU A 88 -15.10 30.42 -8.63
CA GLU A 88 -14.52 30.94 -9.87
C GLU A 88 -12.99 30.91 -9.81
N ARG A 89 -12.38 31.49 -8.77
CA ARG A 89 -10.91 31.52 -8.62
C ARG A 89 -10.32 30.11 -8.53
N PHE A 90 -10.93 29.24 -7.73
CA PHE A 90 -10.50 27.85 -7.61
C PHE A 90 -10.54 27.12 -8.96
N SER A 91 -11.66 27.21 -9.67
CA SER A 91 -11.83 26.56 -10.98
C SER A 91 -10.87 27.11 -12.03
N LEU A 92 -10.68 28.43 -12.06
CA LEU A 92 -9.77 29.11 -12.99
C LEU A 92 -8.30 28.66 -12.79
N ALA A 93 -7.88 28.35 -11.57
CA ALA A 93 -6.54 27.84 -11.29
C ALA A 93 -6.24 26.54 -12.06
N PHE A 94 -7.27 25.72 -12.33
CA PHE A 94 -7.13 24.44 -13.04
C PHE A 94 -7.49 24.52 -14.54
N ILE A 95 -8.45 25.38 -14.96
CA ILE A 95 -9.01 25.38 -16.33
C ILE A 95 -8.29 26.38 -17.25
N ARG A 96 -7.58 27.37 -16.67
CA ARG A 96 -6.95 28.42 -17.48
C ARG A 96 -6.03 27.80 -18.55
N THR A 97 -6.37 28.02 -19.80
CA THR A 97 -5.75 27.40 -20.98
C THR A 97 -4.23 27.51 -21.04
N LYS A 98 -3.69 28.64 -20.53
CA LYS A 98 -2.23 28.87 -20.48
C LYS A 98 -1.50 27.91 -19.55
N ASN A 99 -2.19 27.33 -18.57
CA ASN A 99 -1.61 26.47 -17.56
C ASN A 99 -1.89 24.98 -17.80
N LEU A 100 -2.78 24.65 -18.74
CA LEU A 100 -3.17 23.25 -18.96
C LEU A 100 -1.99 22.33 -19.22
N SER A 101 -0.96 22.83 -19.91
CA SER A 101 0.25 22.06 -20.24
C SER A 101 1.03 21.58 -19.00
N THR A 102 0.93 22.28 -17.87
CA THR A 102 1.60 21.94 -16.62
C THR A 102 0.64 21.40 -15.55
N THR A 103 -0.58 21.91 -15.52
CA THR A 103 -1.59 21.53 -14.51
C THR A 103 -2.12 20.10 -14.77
N ILE A 104 -2.40 19.73 -16.03
CA ILE A 104 -2.88 18.36 -16.34
C ILE A 104 -1.86 17.31 -15.93
N PRO A 105 -0.56 17.38 -16.33
CA PRO A 105 0.43 16.41 -15.87
C PRO A 105 0.62 16.39 -14.35
N ALA A 106 0.58 17.56 -13.69
CA ALA A 106 0.73 17.64 -12.24
C ALA A 106 -0.42 16.93 -11.51
N VAL A 107 -1.67 17.17 -11.91
CA VAL A 107 -2.87 16.53 -11.37
C VAL A 107 -2.88 15.03 -11.69
N LEU A 108 -2.45 14.63 -12.88
CA LEU A 108 -2.32 13.23 -13.27
C LEU A 108 -1.30 12.50 -12.37
N LEU A 109 -0.13 13.10 -12.16
CA LEU A 109 0.89 12.52 -11.27
C LEU A 109 0.40 12.44 -9.82
N PHE A 110 -0.35 13.44 -9.37
CA PHE A 110 -0.97 13.43 -8.04
C PHE A 110 -1.92 12.24 -7.89
N PHE A 111 -2.88 12.07 -8.81
CA PHE A 111 -3.82 10.95 -8.74
C PHE A 111 -3.13 9.60 -8.96
N TRP A 112 -2.06 9.54 -9.75
CA TRP A 112 -1.29 8.32 -9.92
C TRP A 112 -0.58 7.92 -8.62
N ALA A 113 0.10 8.87 -7.96
CA ALA A 113 0.70 8.65 -6.67
C ALA A 113 -0.32 8.22 -5.62
N MET A 114 -1.46 8.94 -5.53
CA MET A 114 -2.54 8.63 -4.58
C MET A 114 -3.16 7.25 -4.83
N SER A 115 -3.38 6.88 -6.09
CA SER A 115 -3.90 5.55 -6.47
C SER A 115 -2.93 4.44 -6.07
N LEU A 116 -1.63 4.59 -6.34
CA LEU A 116 -0.62 3.62 -5.94
C LEU A 116 -0.53 3.48 -4.42
N LEU A 117 -0.54 4.60 -3.69
CA LEU A 117 -0.51 4.60 -2.23
C LEU A 117 -1.77 3.97 -1.62
N TYR A 118 -2.94 4.23 -2.21
CA TYR A 118 -4.19 3.62 -1.77
C TYR A 118 -4.17 2.09 -1.93
N ILE A 119 -3.80 1.59 -3.11
CA ILE A 119 -3.66 0.15 -3.36
C ILE A 119 -2.64 -0.46 -2.39
N LYS A 120 -1.51 0.21 -2.20
CA LYS A 120 -0.47 -0.22 -1.27
C LYS A 120 -0.99 -0.29 0.17
N GLY A 121 -1.72 0.72 0.62
CA GLY A 121 -2.33 0.74 1.96
C GLY A 121 -3.30 -0.42 2.19
N GLN A 122 -4.13 -0.74 1.21
CA GLN A 122 -5.03 -1.89 1.27
C GLN A 122 -4.26 -3.22 1.34
N LYS A 123 -3.21 -3.36 0.54
CA LYS A 123 -2.34 -4.55 0.58
C LYS A 123 -1.62 -4.69 1.92
N THR A 124 -1.09 -3.59 2.47
CA THR A 124 -0.45 -3.60 3.79
C THR A 124 -1.42 -4.02 4.89
N HIS A 125 -2.64 -3.50 4.87
CA HIS A 125 -3.69 -3.89 5.81
C HIS A 125 -4.06 -5.38 5.67
N PHE A 126 -4.14 -5.87 4.44
CA PHE A 126 -4.40 -7.29 4.17
C PHE A 126 -3.26 -8.18 4.67
N GLN A 127 -2.00 -7.79 4.46
CA GLN A 127 -0.83 -8.50 4.98
C GLN A 127 -0.80 -8.49 6.52
N ALA A 128 -1.24 -7.41 7.16
CA ALA A 128 -1.30 -7.31 8.62
C ALA A 128 -2.28 -8.33 9.22
N ARG A 129 -3.42 -8.59 8.57
CA ARG A 129 -4.36 -9.63 9.04
C ARG A 129 -3.75 -11.04 9.05
N ALA A 130 -2.75 -11.30 8.21
CA ALA A 130 -2.05 -12.58 8.23
C ALA A 130 -1.21 -12.81 9.51
N LEU A 131 -0.88 -11.75 10.26
CA LEU A 131 -0.22 -11.88 11.56
C LEU A 131 -1.16 -12.41 12.65
N ASP A 132 -2.46 -12.10 12.53
CA ASP A 132 -3.47 -12.54 13.48
C ASP A 132 -3.80 -14.03 13.31
N LEU A 133 -3.34 -14.63 12.21
CA LEU A 133 -3.47 -16.07 12.01
C LEU A 133 -2.54 -16.80 12.95
N ALA A 134 -3.09 -17.62 13.83
CA ALA A 134 -2.33 -18.49 14.74
C ALA A 134 -1.67 -19.65 13.98
N ALA A 135 -0.80 -19.32 13.00
CA ALA A 135 -0.09 -20.29 12.17
C ALA A 135 0.94 -21.09 12.97
N LEU A 136 1.42 -20.52 14.07
CA LEU A 136 2.45 -21.10 14.92
C LEU A 136 1.85 -21.54 16.27
N PRO A 137 2.25 -22.73 16.80
CA PRO A 137 1.85 -23.14 18.14
C PRO A 137 2.37 -22.19 19.20
N GLN A 138 1.49 -21.71 20.08
CA GLN A 138 1.86 -20.83 21.20
C GLN A 138 2.26 -21.62 22.47
N GLN A 139 2.73 -22.83 22.30
CA GLN A 139 3.15 -23.67 23.42
C GLN A 139 4.58 -23.33 23.83
N PRO A 140 4.84 -23.08 25.14
CA PRO A 140 6.17 -22.71 25.63
C PRO A 140 7.22 -23.82 25.41
N ASP A 141 6.79 -25.07 25.27
CA ASP A 141 7.67 -26.24 25.08
C ASP A 141 7.82 -26.64 23.59
N PHE A 142 7.40 -25.77 22.64
CA PHE A 142 7.51 -26.05 21.23
C PHE A 142 8.98 -26.05 20.78
N VAL A 143 9.50 -27.22 20.41
CA VAL A 143 10.85 -27.38 19.86
C VAL A 143 10.76 -27.58 18.36
N LEU A 144 11.48 -26.74 17.62
CA LEU A 144 11.56 -26.83 16.18
C LEU A 144 12.45 -28.01 15.77
N ASN A 145 11.83 -29.04 15.21
CA ASN A 145 12.50 -30.19 14.59
C ASN A 145 11.86 -30.49 13.23
N GLU A 146 12.39 -31.44 12.49
CA GLU A 146 11.90 -31.76 11.15
C GLU A 146 10.42 -32.19 11.13
N SER A 147 9.98 -32.91 12.15
CA SER A 147 8.58 -33.36 12.27
C SER A 147 7.64 -32.23 12.62
N SER A 148 8.01 -31.35 13.56
CA SER A 148 7.22 -30.19 13.93
C SER A 148 7.17 -29.13 12.81
N ALA A 149 8.24 -29.01 12.02
CA ALA A 149 8.28 -28.15 10.84
C ALA A 149 7.24 -28.56 9.79
N LYS A 150 7.08 -29.87 9.53
CA LYS A 150 6.05 -30.38 8.61
C LYS A 150 4.63 -30.05 9.08
N VAL A 151 4.35 -30.21 10.38
CA VAL A 151 3.04 -29.86 10.97
C VAL A 151 2.73 -28.36 10.82
N VAL A 152 3.72 -27.49 11.04
CA VAL A 152 3.56 -26.05 10.85
C VAL A 152 3.30 -25.72 9.38
N LEU A 153 4.02 -26.32 8.45
CA LEU A 153 3.81 -26.13 7.01
C LEU A 153 2.40 -26.58 6.56
N GLU A 154 1.94 -27.75 7.00
CA GLU A 154 0.59 -28.23 6.72
C GLU A 154 -0.47 -27.27 7.28
N ARG A 155 -0.25 -26.76 8.50
CA ARG A 155 -1.15 -25.78 9.10
C ARG A 155 -1.19 -24.47 8.29
N ILE A 156 -0.05 -23.95 7.84
CA ILE A 156 0.00 -22.75 6.98
C ILE A 156 -0.80 -22.98 5.69
N HIS A 157 -0.62 -24.13 5.03
CA HIS A 157 -1.36 -24.46 3.81
C HIS A 157 -2.87 -24.70 4.04
N SER A 158 -3.26 -25.03 5.27
CA SER A 158 -4.68 -25.14 5.62
C SER A 158 -5.35 -23.77 5.93
N LEU A 159 -4.56 -22.78 6.32
CA LEU A 159 -5.07 -21.44 6.70
C LEU A 159 -5.16 -20.49 5.51
N VAL A 160 -4.28 -20.61 4.52
CA VAL A 160 -4.21 -19.72 3.36
C VAL A 160 -4.07 -20.49 2.06
N ASP A 161 -4.68 -19.96 0.99
CA ASP A 161 -4.63 -20.56 -0.35
C ASP A 161 -3.23 -20.47 -0.99
N HIS A 162 -2.56 -19.32 -0.82
CA HIS A 162 -1.25 -19.05 -1.42
C HIS A 162 -0.26 -18.43 -0.42
N PRO A 163 0.43 -19.23 0.43
CA PRO A 163 1.37 -18.71 1.44
C PRO A 163 2.46 -17.81 0.88
N ARG A 164 2.88 -18.07 -0.37
CA ARG A 164 3.96 -17.31 -1.06
C ARG A 164 3.62 -15.84 -1.34
N HIS A 165 2.36 -15.44 -1.24
CA HIS A 165 1.94 -14.06 -1.42
C HIS A 165 1.88 -13.29 -0.10
N PHE A 166 1.96 -13.99 1.03
CA PHE A 166 2.06 -13.40 2.36
C PHE A 166 3.51 -13.33 2.80
N LEU A 167 3.96 -12.14 3.15
CA LEU A 167 5.35 -11.87 3.48
C LEU A 167 5.86 -12.78 4.62
N LEU A 168 5.09 -12.86 5.72
CA LEU A 168 5.43 -13.71 6.88
C LEU A 168 5.40 -15.19 6.52
N LEU A 169 4.29 -15.64 5.96
CA LEU A 169 4.09 -17.06 5.69
C LEU A 169 5.10 -17.61 4.67
N ASN A 170 5.43 -16.81 3.65
CA ASN A 170 6.47 -17.13 2.69
C ASN A 170 7.87 -17.24 3.34
N ARG A 171 8.18 -16.35 4.31
CA ARG A 171 9.43 -16.41 5.06
C ARG A 171 9.52 -17.67 5.90
N ILE A 172 8.45 -18.01 6.63
CA ILE A 172 8.37 -19.22 7.44
C ILE A 172 8.42 -20.46 6.54
N GLU A 173 7.63 -20.52 5.46
CA GLU A 173 7.65 -21.64 4.49
C GLU A 173 9.05 -21.90 3.96
N ARG A 174 9.78 -20.87 3.55
CA ARG A 174 11.15 -21.00 3.03
C ARG A 174 12.14 -21.46 4.08
N ALA A 175 12.06 -20.92 5.30
CA ALA A 175 12.94 -21.32 6.39
C ALA A 175 12.72 -22.78 6.76
N LEU A 176 11.46 -23.21 6.93
CA LEU A 176 11.13 -24.56 7.33
C LEU A 176 11.35 -25.59 6.21
N SER A 177 11.09 -25.25 4.95
CA SER A 177 11.34 -26.14 3.81
C SER A 177 12.82 -26.47 3.62
N ASN A 178 13.71 -25.58 4.01
CA ASN A 178 15.15 -25.79 3.92
C ASN A 178 15.78 -26.38 5.19
N LEU A 179 15.01 -26.56 6.26
CA LEU A 179 15.54 -27.05 7.54
C LEU A 179 16.27 -28.42 7.40
N HIS A 180 15.76 -29.30 6.54
CA HIS A 180 16.37 -30.60 6.26
C HIS A 180 17.75 -30.50 5.55
N ASN A 181 17.95 -29.44 4.74
CA ASN A 181 19.18 -29.23 3.96
C ASN A 181 20.23 -28.40 4.72
N ILE A 182 19.84 -27.70 5.78
CA ILE A 182 20.63 -26.64 6.44
C ILE A 182 21.27 -27.19 7.71
N GLY A 183 21.45 -28.34 8.03
CA GLY A 183 22.31 -28.91 9.08
C GLY A 183 22.27 -28.27 10.50
N GLY A 184 21.73 -27.06 10.70
CA GLY A 184 21.72 -26.40 12.00
C GLY A 184 20.77 -25.22 12.15
N ILE A 185 20.26 -25.01 13.37
CA ILE A 185 19.33 -23.90 13.74
C ILE A 185 19.98 -22.53 13.54
N SER A 186 21.29 -22.41 13.74
CA SER A 186 22.05 -21.16 13.56
C SER A 186 21.99 -20.65 12.10
N GLU A 187 22.05 -21.56 11.13
CA GLU A 187 21.96 -21.22 9.70
C GLU A 187 20.54 -20.77 9.33
N VAL A 188 19.50 -21.37 9.91
CA VAL A 188 18.11 -20.95 9.73
C VAL A 188 17.91 -19.52 10.23
N SER A 189 18.51 -19.17 11.37
CA SER A 189 18.46 -17.80 11.90
C SER A 189 19.09 -16.78 10.96
N THR A 190 20.23 -17.12 10.37
CA THR A 190 20.92 -16.26 9.39
C THR A 190 20.07 -16.07 8.14
N ILE A 191 19.51 -17.15 7.59
CA ILE A 191 18.63 -17.08 6.41
C ILE A 191 17.39 -16.24 6.69
N LEU A 192 16.77 -16.39 7.85
CA LEU A 192 15.61 -15.57 8.24
C LEU A 192 15.96 -14.09 8.34
N LYS A 193 17.15 -13.78 8.88
CA LYS A 193 17.64 -12.40 8.98
C LYS A 193 17.92 -11.79 7.59
N ASP A 194 18.64 -12.51 6.73
CA ASP A 194 18.94 -12.06 5.36
C ASP A 194 17.65 -11.87 4.55
N GLN A 195 16.68 -12.75 4.76
CA GLN A 195 15.39 -12.64 4.10
C GLN A 195 14.58 -11.46 4.63
N ALA A 196 14.67 -11.16 5.95
CA ALA A 196 14.06 -9.98 6.53
C ALA A 196 14.60 -8.69 5.89
N GLU A 197 15.92 -8.59 5.75
CA GLU A 197 16.57 -7.45 5.12
C GLU A 197 16.18 -7.30 3.64
N ASN A 198 16.13 -8.41 2.90
CA ASN A 198 15.66 -8.39 1.51
C ASN A 198 14.21 -7.93 1.38
N ASP A 199 13.34 -8.36 2.29
CA ASP A 199 11.92 -7.96 2.29
C ASP A 199 11.79 -6.46 2.63
N GLU A 200 12.56 -5.93 3.61
CA GLU A 200 12.61 -4.51 3.94
C GLU A 200 13.09 -3.67 2.75
N ASN A 201 14.14 -4.11 2.06
CA ASN A 201 14.63 -3.47 0.84
C ASN A 201 13.61 -3.48 -0.28
N GLN A 202 12.83 -4.56 -0.43
CA GLN A 202 11.76 -4.65 -1.42
C GLN A 202 10.60 -3.70 -1.09
N VAL A 203 10.23 -3.59 0.17
CA VAL A 203 9.23 -2.62 0.65
C VAL A 203 9.71 -1.19 0.38
N ALA A 204 10.95 -0.86 0.75
CA ALA A 204 11.55 0.46 0.51
C ALA A 204 11.59 0.80 -1.00
N SER A 205 11.98 -0.15 -1.85
CA SER A 205 12.03 0.03 -3.30
C SER A 205 10.64 0.29 -3.93
N SER A 206 9.59 -0.20 -3.30
CA SER A 206 8.21 0.02 -3.78
C SER A 206 7.75 1.48 -3.70
N TYR A 207 8.36 2.29 -2.84
CA TYR A 207 8.11 3.74 -2.74
C TYR A 207 8.92 4.58 -3.73
N MET A 208 9.93 4.01 -4.40
CA MET A 208 10.84 4.78 -5.26
C MET A 208 10.09 5.55 -6.35
N LEU A 209 9.11 4.93 -7.01
CA LEU A 209 8.31 5.58 -8.05
C LEU A 209 7.49 6.74 -7.47
N VAL A 210 6.84 6.54 -6.34
CA VAL A 210 5.99 7.57 -5.71
C VAL A 210 6.84 8.72 -5.19
N ASN A 211 8.01 8.45 -4.62
CA ASN A 211 8.97 9.47 -4.23
C ASN A 211 9.44 10.30 -5.45
N GLY A 212 9.65 9.66 -6.61
CA GLY A 212 9.91 10.37 -7.85
C GLY A 212 8.78 11.32 -8.24
N MET A 213 7.52 10.91 -8.06
CA MET A 213 6.34 11.76 -8.33
C MET A 213 6.25 12.95 -7.37
N VAL A 214 6.56 12.77 -6.07
CA VAL A 214 6.62 13.86 -5.08
C VAL A 214 7.54 14.98 -5.52
N TRP A 215 8.69 14.64 -6.12
CA TRP A 215 9.63 15.62 -6.68
C TRP A 215 9.14 16.22 -8.01
N SER A 216 8.53 15.39 -8.86
CA SER A 216 8.10 15.80 -10.20
C SER A 216 6.95 16.81 -10.17
N VAL A 217 6.01 16.68 -9.22
CA VAL A 217 4.84 17.56 -9.13
C VAL A 217 5.23 19.03 -8.87
N PRO A 218 6.06 19.38 -7.86
CA PRO A 218 6.55 20.75 -7.67
C PRO A 218 7.34 21.29 -8.86
N VAL A 219 8.13 20.46 -9.52
CA VAL A 219 8.89 20.83 -10.72
C VAL A 219 7.95 21.27 -11.84
N LEU A 220 6.85 20.55 -12.06
CA LEU A 220 5.81 20.95 -13.01
C LEU A 220 5.16 22.29 -12.63
N GLY A 221 4.92 22.51 -11.35
CA GLY A 221 4.44 23.81 -10.83
C GLY A 221 5.43 24.93 -11.15
N PHE A 222 6.71 24.71 -10.91
CA PHE A 222 7.77 25.69 -11.22
C PHE A 222 7.86 25.96 -12.73
N ILE A 223 7.75 24.93 -13.58
CA ILE A 223 7.70 25.11 -15.04
C ILE A 223 6.52 26.03 -15.41
N GLY A 224 5.36 25.84 -14.77
CA GLY A 224 4.20 26.72 -14.96
C GLY A 224 4.48 28.19 -14.60
N THR A 225 5.24 28.45 -13.51
CA THR A 225 5.65 29.79 -13.14
C THR A 225 6.55 30.42 -14.20
N VAL A 226 7.55 29.69 -14.70
CA VAL A 226 8.46 30.17 -15.75
C VAL A 226 7.69 30.47 -17.05
N GLN A 227 6.77 29.59 -17.46
CA GLN A 227 5.94 29.80 -18.66
C GLN A 227 5.00 30.99 -18.48
N GLY A 228 4.36 31.15 -17.32
CA GLY A 228 3.47 32.26 -17.02
C GLY A 228 4.18 33.60 -17.09
N LEU A 229 5.32 33.73 -16.41
CA LEU A 229 6.14 34.93 -16.41
C LEU A 229 6.71 35.23 -17.80
N GLY A 230 7.28 34.20 -18.47
CA GLY A 230 7.86 34.34 -19.79
C GLY A 230 6.84 34.83 -20.83
N SER A 231 5.61 34.28 -20.80
CA SER A 231 4.54 34.72 -21.70
C SER A 231 4.07 36.17 -21.41
N GLY A 232 4.04 36.55 -20.13
CA GLY A 232 3.71 37.93 -19.71
C GLY A 232 4.74 38.96 -20.19
N ILE A 233 6.03 38.67 -19.99
CA ILE A 233 7.14 39.53 -20.44
C ILE A 233 7.16 39.63 -21.97
N ALA A 234 6.98 38.52 -22.70
CA ALA A 234 6.94 38.55 -24.16
C ALA A 234 5.77 39.36 -24.69
N ALA A 235 4.59 39.28 -24.07
CA ALA A 235 3.43 40.11 -24.43
C ALA A 235 3.69 41.59 -24.18
N PHE A 236 4.35 41.94 -23.07
CA PHE A 236 4.73 43.32 -22.75
C PHE A 236 5.74 43.90 -23.75
N GLY A 237 6.77 43.12 -24.13
CA GLY A 237 7.73 43.53 -25.17
C GLY A 237 7.05 43.91 -26.48
N LYS A 238 6.12 43.09 -26.97
CA LYS A 238 5.32 43.39 -28.16
C LYS A 238 4.47 44.67 -27.99
N THR A 239 3.91 44.88 -26.79
CA THR A 239 3.13 46.07 -26.51
C THR A 239 3.99 47.35 -26.59
N LEU A 240 5.22 47.30 -26.07
CA LEU A 240 6.16 48.42 -26.14
C LEU A 240 6.54 48.77 -27.58
N GLU A 241 6.79 47.78 -28.42
CA GLU A 241 7.11 48.00 -29.85
C GLU A 241 6.00 48.73 -30.60
N VAL A 242 4.72 48.44 -30.26
CA VAL A 242 3.55 49.00 -30.98
C VAL A 242 2.97 50.21 -30.27
N SER A 243 3.36 50.51 -29.03
CA SER A 243 2.74 51.55 -28.23
C SER A 243 3.06 53.00 -28.71
N GLY A 244 4.22 53.20 -29.37
CA GLY A 244 4.62 54.54 -29.81
C GLY A 244 4.67 55.59 -28.70
N GLY A 245 4.80 55.20 -27.42
CA GLY A 245 4.77 56.08 -26.25
C GLY A 245 3.39 56.26 -25.60
N ASP A 246 2.36 55.51 -26.04
CA ASP A 246 1.01 55.56 -25.46
C ASP A 246 1.01 54.90 -24.08
N LEU A 247 0.79 55.72 -23.03
CA LEU A 247 0.80 55.27 -21.63
C LEU A 247 -0.29 54.24 -21.32
N ASP A 248 -1.45 54.31 -21.96
CA ASP A 248 -2.55 53.38 -21.70
C ASP A 248 -2.20 51.97 -22.21
N LYS A 249 -1.53 51.87 -23.36
CA LYS A 249 -1.03 50.61 -23.89
C LYS A 249 0.07 50.02 -23.02
N ILE A 250 1.00 50.86 -22.54
CA ILE A 250 2.05 50.42 -21.63
C ILE A 250 1.45 49.89 -20.32
N LYS A 251 0.44 50.54 -19.76
CA LYS A 251 -0.28 50.09 -18.58
C LYS A 251 -0.97 48.75 -18.79
N GLN A 252 -1.63 48.57 -19.93
CA GLN A 252 -2.25 47.26 -20.28
C GLN A 252 -1.22 46.15 -20.42
N GLY A 253 -0.08 46.45 -21.03
CA GLY A 253 1.02 45.50 -21.13
C GLY A 253 1.58 45.07 -19.77
N LEU A 254 1.73 46.03 -18.84
CA LEU A 254 2.18 45.74 -17.48
C LEU A 254 1.17 44.88 -16.70
N LEU A 255 -0.13 45.14 -16.88
CA LEU A 255 -1.18 44.25 -16.34
C LEU A 255 -1.08 42.83 -16.91
N GLY A 256 -0.69 42.71 -18.19
CA GLY A 256 -0.43 41.41 -18.80
C GLY A 256 0.70 40.62 -18.10
N VAL A 257 1.80 41.31 -17.75
CA VAL A 257 2.92 40.68 -16.97
C VAL A 257 2.44 40.25 -15.59
N THR A 258 1.72 41.15 -14.89
CA THR A 258 1.21 40.86 -13.54
C THR A 258 0.25 39.67 -13.55
N ASN A 259 -0.62 39.54 -14.54
CA ASN A 259 -1.53 38.41 -14.72
C ASN A 259 -0.77 37.12 -15.06
N GLY A 260 0.28 37.19 -15.87
CA GLY A 260 1.16 36.08 -16.16
C GLY A 260 1.85 35.54 -14.91
N LEU A 261 2.37 36.43 -14.08
CA LEU A 261 3.00 36.10 -12.80
C LEU A 261 2.00 35.49 -11.82
N ALA A 262 0.83 36.07 -11.64
CA ALA A 262 -0.24 35.55 -10.79
C ALA A 262 -0.63 34.12 -11.20
N THR A 263 -0.78 33.91 -12.51
CA THR A 263 -1.09 32.59 -13.07
C THR A 263 -0.01 31.56 -12.78
N GLY A 264 1.27 31.93 -12.88
CA GLY A 264 2.39 31.06 -12.53
C GLY A 264 2.40 30.69 -11.05
N PHE A 265 2.12 31.64 -10.16
CA PHE A 265 2.04 31.34 -8.72
C PHE A 265 0.88 30.40 -8.37
N GLU A 266 -0.27 30.54 -9.02
CA GLU A 266 -1.41 29.64 -8.85
C GLU A 266 -1.03 28.17 -9.16
N THR A 267 -0.33 27.94 -10.27
CA THR A 267 0.10 26.58 -10.64
C THR A 267 1.09 25.98 -9.66
N THR A 268 2.04 26.79 -9.18
CA THR A 268 3.03 26.34 -8.20
C THR A 268 2.38 26.05 -6.84
N LEU A 269 1.43 26.87 -6.41
CA LEU A 269 0.69 26.65 -5.18
C LEU A 269 -0.08 25.32 -5.23
N VAL A 270 -0.81 25.05 -6.32
CA VAL A 270 -1.54 23.79 -6.51
C VAL A 270 -0.58 22.62 -6.47
N ALA A 271 0.54 22.70 -7.19
CA ALA A 271 1.53 21.62 -7.24
C ALA A 271 2.15 21.34 -5.85
N LEU A 272 2.49 22.38 -5.08
CA LEU A 272 3.04 22.21 -3.73
C LEU A 272 2.03 21.59 -2.77
N VAL A 273 0.76 22.00 -2.83
CA VAL A 273 -0.31 21.41 -2.02
C VAL A 273 -0.49 19.92 -2.38
N CYS A 274 -0.53 19.57 -3.67
CA CYS A 274 -0.59 18.19 -4.11
C CYS A 274 0.60 17.35 -3.60
N ALA A 275 1.82 17.88 -3.73
CA ALA A 275 3.02 17.21 -3.24
C ALA A 275 3.00 17.01 -1.72
N LEU A 276 2.52 17.99 -0.97
CA LEU A 276 2.36 17.90 0.49
C LEU A 276 1.42 16.75 0.88
N PHE A 277 0.26 16.61 0.22
CA PHE A 277 -0.67 15.52 0.50
C PHE A 277 -0.07 14.15 0.17
N ILE A 278 0.63 14.02 -0.96
CA ILE A 278 1.32 12.76 -1.30
C ILE A 278 2.36 12.43 -0.21
N GLN A 279 3.16 13.42 0.20
CA GLN A 279 4.23 13.24 1.19
C GLN A 279 3.69 12.81 2.55
N LEU A 280 2.63 13.47 3.04
CA LEU A 280 1.99 13.09 4.30
C LEU A 280 1.43 11.66 4.25
N TYR A 281 0.84 11.27 3.13
CA TYR A 281 0.30 9.92 2.99
C TYR A 281 1.40 8.85 2.87
N ILE A 282 2.53 9.18 2.21
CA ILE A 282 3.72 8.30 2.20
C ILE A 282 4.19 8.06 3.64
N HIS A 283 4.40 9.12 4.44
CA HIS A 283 4.88 8.98 5.81
C HIS A 283 3.93 8.15 6.68
N TYR A 284 2.63 8.36 6.54
CA TYR A 284 1.62 7.57 7.24
C TYR A 284 1.73 6.07 6.89
N LEU A 285 1.86 5.72 5.61
CA LEU A 285 1.99 4.33 5.19
C LEU A 285 3.33 3.73 5.59
N GLN A 286 4.42 4.48 5.48
CA GLN A 286 5.75 4.02 5.91
C GLN A 286 5.78 3.71 7.40
N GLN A 287 5.14 4.55 8.23
CA GLN A 287 5.02 4.29 9.66
C GLN A 287 4.26 2.98 9.92
N LYS A 288 3.10 2.78 9.26
CA LYS A 288 2.34 1.53 9.40
C LYS A 288 3.10 0.29 8.93
N GLU A 289 3.83 0.39 7.81
CA GLU A 289 4.66 -0.72 7.34
C GLU A 289 5.85 -1.01 8.26
N MET A 290 6.41 0.02 8.90
CA MET A 290 7.49 -0.14 9.88
C MET A 290 6.99 -0.83 11.15
N GLU A 291 5.82 -0.44 11.67
CA GLU A 291 5.16 -1.11 12.79
C GLU A 291 4.91 -2.59 12.47
N PHE A 292 4.36 -2.86 11.30
CA PHE A 292 4.16 -4.20 10.78
C PHE A 292 5.48 -4.97 10.68
N SER A 293 6.53 -4.39 10.11
CA SER A 293 7.84 -5.01 9.94
C SER A 293 8.54 -5.31 11.27
N THR A 294 8.41 -4.44 12.28
CA THR A 294 9.01 -4.66 13.61
C THR A 294 8.32 -5.79 14.38
N THR A 295 7.00 -5.85 14.35
CA THR A 295 6.24 -6.98 14.91
C THR A 295 6.67 -8.28 14.25
N PHE A 296 6.87 -8.26 12.98
CA PHE A 296 7.31 -9.32 12.11
C PHE A 296 8.76 -9.80 12.37
N ARG A 297 9.67 -8.88 12.66
CA ARG A 297 11.07 -9.21 12.99
C ARG A 297 11.19 -9.90 14.34
N ASN A 298 10.33 -9.57 15.28
CA ASN A 298 10.36 -10.14 16.63
C ASN A 298 9.65 -11.50 16.73
N THR A 299 8.73 -11.81 15.82
CA THR A 299 7.96 -13.05 15.82
C THR A 299 8.81 -14.32 15.60
N PRO A 300 9.83 -14.37 14.72
CA PRO A 300 10.66 -15.56 14.54
C PRO A 300 11.68 -15.83 15.63
N GLN A 301 12.05 -14.84 16.47
CA GLN A 301 13.09 -15.03 17.48
C GLN A 301 12.68 -16.02 18.56
N TRP A 302 11.42 -16.07 18.97
CA TRP A 302 10.94 -17.06 19.91
C TRP A 302 10.76 -18.46 19.27
N LEU A 303 10.60 -18.55 17.95
CA LEU A 303 10.62 -19.81 17.21
C LEU A 303 12.01 -20.45 17.24
N LEU A 304 13.05 -19.64 17.42
CA LEU A 304 14.45 -20.02 17.45
C LEU A 304 15.01 -20.08 18.87
N LEU A 305 14.27 -19.55 19.85
CA LEU A 305 14.68 -19.55 21.26
C LEU A 305 14.49 -20.95 21.86
N THR A 306 15.58 -21.62 21.89
CA THR A 306 16.07 -22.63 22.81
C THR A 306 15.61 -24.07 22.61
N PRO A 307 16.57 -24.95 22.30
CA PRO A 307 16.63 -26.19 23.07
C PRO A 307 17.08 -25.79 24.50
N PRO A 308 16.45 -26.29 25.57
CA PRO A 308 17.06 -26.20 26.88
C PRO A 308 18.45 -26.84 26.75
N ASP A 309 19.41 -26.19 27.35
CA ASP A 309 20.81 -26.58 27.40
C ASP A 309 20.92 -28.09 27.64
N VAL A 310 21.15 -28.89 26.60
CA VAL A 310 21.27 -30.36 26.68
C VAL A 310 22.44 -30.72 27.58
N ASN A 311 23.33 -29.78 27.89
CA ASN A 311 24.43 -29.94 28.82
C ASN A 311 24.03 -29.91 30.31
N SER A 312 22.80 -29.56 30.64
CA SER A 312 22.33 -29.58 32.03
C SER A 312 21.77 -30.91 32.50
N LEU A 313 21.57 -31.86 31.58
CA LEU A 313 21.07 -33.22 31.88
C LEU A 313 22.17 -34.28 31.97
N GLN A 314 23.45 -33.92 31.85
CA GLN A 314 24.61 -34.78 32.08
C GLN A 314 25.39 -34.48 33.33
N LYS A 315 24.73 -34.03 34.40
CA LYS A 315 25.31 -33.99 35.76
C LYS A 315 24.47 -34.79 36.71
#